data_c6a0d53347a3ff5ccf86c8e64e9962d0
#
_entry.id   c6a0d53347a3ff5ccf86c8e64e9962d0
#
_cell.length_a   1.000
_cell.length_b   1.000
_cell.length_c   1.000
_cell.angle_alpha   90.00
_cell.angle_beta   90.00
_cell.angle_gamma   90.00
#
_symmetry.space_group_name_H-M   'P 1'
#
loop_
_entity.id
_entity.type
_entity.pdbx_description
1 polymer ?
#
loop_
_entity_poly.entity_id
_entity_poly.type
_entity_poly.pdbx_seq_one_letter_code
_entity_poly.pdbx_strand_id
1 'polypeptide(L)'
;GKDHLYTVTYAYHNTDAGYPADDRPFCLCILTKQELYDSAKTKIKLESKIASNGIDYSSISEQRSVGGAAYKTVSKTDFKYDAQGNETQGKVFPTYGSDGEKEIIQNDYTYNALGQQTKKDVTLDSAKNPSSNRTYTEEEITYDSFGNCLSTTDENGLVTKTSYDPETGEEKETIEAAGTEYESKDREYVSTDALKTMTLDEYGRAAIDIQDAFDNTIISKDEASGTWTENVYEYGAETGEEEDDPDLEQEENDRLLEKRTYAFKPDEKKFIVNEDGKTVPNFYITGRGNKVLSGSKYFYDDAGEEIGSASFSNGELDAAHCTSWNFTKEETEVIGEDDVAQTITISYSKELNPLVYQSEVDTDNYYDQFNDAVLSENITETVSDAEGNILSKTSTTIRGKNRSEVIATYETDDFGRNVKENTVTKKYQDGKWLP
;
A
#
# COMPACT_ATOMS: atom_id res chain seq x y z
N GLY A 1 33.86 14.57 -1.34
CA GLY A 1 32.78 13.77 -1.85
C GLY A 1 32.29 14.34 -3.16
N LYS A 2 31.95 13.52 -4.12
CA LYS A 2 31.31 14.00 -5.37
C LYS A 2 29.82 13.98 -5.14
N ASP A 3 29.11 15.04 -5.55
CA ASP A 3 27.67 15.03 -5.60
C ASP A 3 27.22 13.85 -6.46
N HIS A 4 26.38 12.98 -5.91
CA HIS A 4 25.73 11.93 -6.70
C HIS A 4 24.61 12.60 -7.49
N LEU A 5 24.89 12.89 -8.76
CA LEU A 5 23.90 13.37 -9.72
C LEU A 5 23.50 12.18 -10.60
N TYR A 6 22.23 11.86 -10.65
CA TYR A 6 21.68 10.97 -11.66
C TYR A 6 20.50 11.65 -12.36
N THR A 7 20.34 11.30 -13.63
CA THR A 7 19.25 11.79 -14.48
C THR A 7 18.42 10.59 -14.93
N VAL A 8 17.11 10.69 -14.79
CA VAL A 8 16.15 9.72 -15.34
C VAL A 8 15.41 10.38 -16.49
N THR A 9 15.28 9.69 -17.62
CA THR A 9 14.46 10.14 -18.75
C THR A 9 13.40 9.11 -19.03
N TYR A 10 12.19 9.57 -19.37
CA TYR A 10 11.02 8.73 -19.67
C TYR A 10 10.56 8.95 -21.09
N ALA A 11 9.96 7.93 -21.71
CA ALA A 11 9.21 8.05 -22.95
C ALA A 11 7.91 7.25 -22.84
N TYR A 12 6.84 7.80 -23.38
CA TYR A 12 5.50 7.22 -23.29
C TYR A 12 4.93 6.90 -24.68
N HIS A 13 4.11 5.85 -24.74
CA HIS A 13 3.24 5.59 -25.86
C HIS A 13 1.89 6.25 -25.60
N ASN A 14 1.40 7.00 -26.58
CA ASN A 14 0.08 7.63 -26.55
C ASN A 14 -0.88 6.80 -27.39
N THR A 15 -1.94 6.28 -26.80
CA THR A 15 -2.95 5.47 -27.51
C THR A 15 -3.81 6.31 -28.47
N ASP A 16 -3.77 7.64 -28.37
CA ASP A 16 -4.55 8.58 -29.18
C ASP A 16 -3.80 9.18 -30.35
N ALA A 17 -2.73 8.54 -30.83
CA ALA A 17 -2.01 8.97 -32.01
C ALA A 17 -2.94 8.98 -33.24
N GLY A 18 -3.56 10.13 -33.54
CA GLY A 18 -4.52 10.31 -34.65
C GLY A 18 -5.77 11.13 -34.28
N TYR A 19 -6.01 11.42 -33.00
CA TYR A 19 -7.08 12.32 -32.58
C TYR A 19 -6.55 13.74 -32.32
N PRO A 20 -7.28 14.79 -32.68
CA PRO A 20 -6.97 16.17 -32.29
C PRO A 20 -6.93 16.28 -30.76
N ALA A 21 -6.06 17.13 -30.19
CA ALA A 21 -5.86 17.27 -28.75
C ALA A 21 -7.15 17.54 -27.97
N ASP A 22 -8.07 18.31 -28.59
CA ASP A 22 -9.33 18.75 -27.97
C ASP A 22 -10.45 17.68 -27.98
N ASP A 23 -10.28 16.56 -28.71
CA ASP A 23 -11.30 15.52 -28.86
C ASP A 23 -10.92 14.19 -28.16
N ARG A 24 -9.92 14.19 -27.30
CA ARG A 24 -9.40 12.95 -26.65
C ARG A 24 -10.19 12.62 -25.39
N PRO A 25 -11.10 11.64 -25.42
CA PRO A 25 -11.88 11.30 -24.23
C PRO A 25 -11.04 10.64 -23.11
N PHE A 26 -9.96 9.89 -23.47
CA PHE A 26 -9.04 9.24 -22.53
C PHE A 26 -7.67 9.03 -23.19
N CYS A 27 -6.60 9.55 -22.58
CA CYS A 27 -5.24 9.29 -23.02
C CYS A 27 -4.57 8.30 -22.05
N LEU A 28 -4.40 7.03 -22.45
CA LEU A 28 -3.58 6.08 -21.72
C LEU A 28 -2.11 6.34 -22.04
N CYS A 29 -1.41 6.92 -21.07
CA CYS A 29 0.01 7.22 -21.18
C CYS A 29 0.84 6.02 -20.70
N ILE A 30 1.18 5.10 -21.61
CA ILE A 30 1.91 3.88 -21.30
C ILE A 30 3.42 4.15 -21.36
N LEU A 31 4.13 3.95 -20.26
CA LEU A 31 5.58 4.13 -20.18
C LEU A 31 6.29 3.11 -21.08
N THR A 32 7.01 3.59 -22.12
CA THR A 32 7.72 2.70 -23.05
C THR A 32 9.22 2.70 -22.86
N LYS A 33 9.77 3.71 -22.18
CA LYS A 33 11.20 3.81 -21.96
C LYS A 33 11.51 4.58 -20.69
N GLN A 34 12.45 4.06 -19.92
CA GLN A 34 13.07 4.75 -18.80
C GLN A 34 14.59 4.57 -18.90
N GLU A 35 15.37 5.63 -18.83
CA GLU A 35 16.83 5.60 -18.83
C GLU A 35 17.38 6.27 -17.58
N LEU A 36 18.23 5.56 -16.85
CA LEU A 36 18.96 6.05 -15.68
C LEU A 36 20.43 6.24 -16.04
N TYR A 37 20.97 7.42 -15.74
CA TYR A 37 22.36 7.79 -15.94
C TYR A 37 22.99 8.11 -14.60
N ASP A 38 24.10 7.47 -14.26
CA ASP A 38 24.90 7.83 -13.10
C ASP A 38 26.18 8.59 -13.50
N SER A 39 26.82 9.22 -12.52
CA SER A 39 28.09 9.94 -12.72
C SER A 39 29.28 9.02 -13.05
N ALA A 40 29.15 7.71 -12.84
CA ALA A 40 30.15 6.69 -13.15
C ALA A 40 30.07 6.18 -14.60
N LYS A 41 29.23 6.80 -15.44
CA LYS A 41 28.98 6.43 -16.84
C LYS A 41 28.32 5.05 -17.03
N THR A 42 27.65 4.54 -15.99
CA THR A 42 26.77 3.39 -16.12
C THR A 42 25.39 3.88 -16.52
N LYS A 43 24.81 3.27 -17.53
CA LYS A 43 23.46 3.56 -18.01
C LYS A 43 22.63 2.30 -17.95
N ILE A 44 21.45 2.41 -17.34
CA ILE A 44 20.42 1.38 -17.31
C ILE A 44 19.24 1.91 -18.12
N LYS A 45 18.73 1.09 -19.01
CA LYS A 45 17.56 1.40 -19.83
C LYS A 45 16.52 0.29 -19.66
N LEU A 46 15.32 0.64 -19.24
CA LEU A 46 14.14 -0.19 -19.38
C LEU A 46 13.42 0.23 -20.66
N GLU A 47 13.11 -0.73 -21.50
CA GLU A 47 12.43 -0.52 -22.78
C GLU A 47 11.27 -1.51 -22.91
N SER A 48 10.08 -0.99 -23.17
CA SER A 48 8.85 -1.76 -23.33
C SER A 48 8.33 -1.61 -24.77
N LYS A 49 7.76 -2.67 -25.32
CA LYS A 49 7.06 -2.65 -26.59
C LYS A 49 5.59 -2.93 -26.33
N ILE A 50 4.74 -2.17 -26.99
CA ILE A 50 3.29 -2.30 -26.87
C ILE A 50 2.82 -3.48 -27.71
N ALA A 51 1.83 -4.21 -27.21
CA ALA A 51 1.13 -5.27 -27.90
C ALA A 51 0.21 -4.74 -29.02
N SER A 52 -0.31 -5.61 -29.85
CA SER A 52 -1.17 -5.24 -30.97
C SER A 52 -2.50 -4.62 -30.57
N ASN A 53 -2.95 -4.81 -29.32
CA ASN A 53 -4.14 -4.18 -28.75
C ASN A 53 -3.92 -2.70 -28.37
N GLY A 54 -2.66 -2.23 -28.41
CA GLY A 54 -2.32 -0.82 -28.15
C GLY A 54 -2.28 -0.43 -26.66
N ILE A 55 -2.55 -1.35 -25.75
CA ILE A 55 -2.70 -1.09 -24.30
C ILE A 55 -1.63 -1.85 -23.51
N ASP A 56 -1.49 -3.15 -23.76
CA ASP A 56 -0.62 -4.02 -23.00
C ASP A 56 0.81 -4.06 -23.55
N TYR A 57 1.75 -4.52 -22.74
CA TYR A 57 3.12 -4.73 -23.20
C TYR A 57 3.27 -6.06 -23.92
N SER A 58 3.86 -6.06 -25.12
CA SER A 58 4.30 -7.29 -25.78
C SER A 58 5.68 -7.74 -25.30
N SER A 59 6.51 -6.82 -24.83
CA SER A 59 7.78 -7.16 -24.19
C SER A 59 8.31 -6.01 -23.31
N ILE A 60 9.08 -6.40 -22.29
CA ILE A 60 9.85 -5.48 -21.44
C ILE A 60 11.30 -5.99 -21.43
N SER A 61 12.29 -5.09 -21.57
CA SER A 61 13.71 -5.45 -21.50
C SER A 61 14.51 -4.47 -20.66
N GLU A 62 15.43 -5.02 -19.83
CA GLU A 62 16.47 -4.24 -19.18
C GLU A 62 17.75 -4.31 -20.02
N GLN A 63 18.34 -3.16 -20.27
CA GLN A 63 19.57 -3.01 -21.04
C GLN A 63 20.59 -2.21 -20.22
N ARG A 64 21.86 -2.59 -20.31
CA ARG A 64 22.94 -1.88 -19.59
C ARG A 64 24.03 -1.47 -20.56
N SER A 65 24.60 -0.28 -20.31
CA SER A 65 25.79 0.26 -20.97
C SER A 65 26.79 0.67 -19.90
N VAL A 66 28.05 0.30 -20.05
CA VAL A 66 29.14 0.66 -19.14
C VAL A 66 30.24 1.36 -19.94
N GLY A 67 30.75 2.51 -19.43
CA GLY A 67 31.84 3.23 -20.07
C GLY A 67 31.52 3.84 -21.43
N GLY A 68 30.22 4.03 -21.77
CA GLY A 68 29.79 4.56 -23.07
C GLY A 68 29.71 3.52 -24.18
N ALA A 69 29.83 2.23 -23.85
CA ALA A 69 29.60 1.14 -24.81
C ALA A 69 28.13 1.08 -25.26
N ALA A 70 27.86 0.35 -26.35
CA ALA A 70 26.47 0.07 -26.78
C ALA A 70 25.68 -0.66 -25.68
N TYR A 71 24.39 -0.39 -25.62
CA TYR A 71 23.47 -1.09 -24.71
C TYR A 71 23.46 -2.60 -25.01
N LYS A 72 23.51 -3.40 -23.94
CA LYS A 72 23.31 -4.86 -24.00
C LYS A 72 22.11 -5.23 -23.15
N THR A 73 21.20 -6.00 -23.72
CA THR A 73 20.07 -6.57 -22.96
C THR A 73 20.61 -7.55 -21.91
N VAL A 74 20.18 -7.40 -20.68
CA VAL A 74 20.58 -8.24 -19.53
C VAL A 74 19.43 -9.10 -19.03
N SER A 75 18.19 -8.65 -19.20
CA SER A 75 16.98 -9.43 -18.97
C SER A 75 15.87 -9.01 -19.94
N LYS A 76 14.90 -9.88 -20.15
CA LYS A 76 13.76 -9.62 -21.03
C LYS A 76 12.56 -10.43 -20.53
N THR A 77 11.36 -9.89 -20.75
CA THR A 77 10.08 -10.62 -20.62
C THR A 77 9.25 -10.38 -21.87
N ASP A 78 8.70 -11.44 -22.44
CA ASP A 78 7.75 -11.39 -23.56
C ASP A 78 6.37 -11.85 -23.08
N PHE A 79 5.32 -11.21 -23.56
CA PHE A 79 3.93 -11.47 -23.18
C PHE A 79 3.08 -11.82 -24.40
N LYS A 80 2.06 -12.69 -24.20
CA LYS A 80 0.99 -12.97 -25.17
C LYS A 80 -0.36 -12.85 -24.50
N TYR A 81 -1.33 -12.41 -25.25
CA TYR A 81 -2.70 -12.16 -24.79
C TYR A 81 -3.70 -12.90 -25.70
N ASP A 82 -4.85 -13.23 -25.13
CA ASP A 82 -6.01 -13.69 -25.89
C ASP A 82 -6.78 -12.50 -26.55
N ALA A 83 -7.89 -12.80 -27.17
CA ALA A 83 -8.73 -11.77 -27.81
C ALA A 83 -9.48 -10.89 -26.81
N GLN A 84 -9.58 -11.30 -25.58
CA GLN A 84 -10.21 -10.58 -24.45
C GLN A 84 -9.21 -9.67 -23.71
N GLY A 85 -7.91 -9.82 -24.00
CA GLY A 85 -6.83 -9.06 -23.35
C GLY A 85 -6.22 -9.77 -22.13
N ASN A 86 -6.62 -11.02 -21.82
CA ASN A 86 -5.99 -11.76 -20.74
C ASN A 86 -4.61 -12.25 -21.16
N GLU A 87 -3.60 -12.14 -20.28
CA GLU A 87 -2.27 -12.69 -20.53
C GLU A 87 -2.31 -14.22 -20.58
N THR A 88 -2.03 -14.80 -21.74
CA THR A 88 -1.99 -16.27 -21.91
C THR A 88 -0.61 -16.85 -21.74
N GLN A 89 0.43 -16.04 -21.89
CA GLN A 89 1.81 -16.47 -21.71
C GLN A 89 2.71 -15.31 -21.30
N GLY A 90 3.50 -15.51 -20.25
CA GLY A 90 4.63 -14.66 -19.87
C GLY A 90 5.95 -15.45 -19.98
N LYS A 91 6.89 -14.99 -20.81
CA LYS A 91 8.18 -15.66 -21.00
C LYS A 91 9.32 -14.79 -20.53
N VAL A 92 9.92 -15.17 -19.41
CA VAL A 92 10.99 -14.43 -18.73
C VAL A 92 12.34 -15.02 -19.09
N PHE A 93 13.27 -14.14 -19.47
CA PHE A 93 14.68 -14.44 -19.72
C PHE A 93 15.50 -13.68 -18.66
N PRO A 94 15.73 -14.28 -17.47
CA PRO A 94 16.38 -13.58 -16.33
C PRO A 94 17.84 -13.22 -16.62
N THR A 95 18.49 -13.94 -17.52
CA THR A 95 19.83 -13.62 -18.03
C THR A 95 19.84 -13.62 -19.56
N TYR A 96 19.95 -12.42 -20.15
CA TYR A 96 20.05 -12.25 -21.60
C TYR A 96 21.46 -11.78 -21.96
N GLY A 97 22.24 -12.57 -22.64
CA GLY A 97 23.66 -12.30 -22.92
C GLY A 97 24.08 -12.48 -24.37
N SER A 98 25.40 -12.23 -24.65
CA SER A 98 26.00 -12.39 -26.00
C SER A 98 25.87 -13.79 -26.59
N ASP A 99 25.61 -14.79 -25.76
CA ASP A 99 25.49 -16.20 -26.14
C ASP A 99 24.03 -16.65 -26.23
N GLY A 100 23.08 -15.71 -26.24
CA GLY A 100 21.65 -15.98 -26.34
C GLY A 100 20.94 -16.22 -25.00
N GLU A 101 19.74 -16.70 -25.10
CA GLU A 101 18.83 -16.99 -23.98
C GLU A 101 19.31 -18.27 -23.26
N LYS A 102 19.82 -18.12 -22.03
CA LYS A 102 20.42 -19.26 -21.31
C LYS A 102 19.48 -19.88 -20.28
N GLU A 103 18.54 -19.09 -19.80
CA GLU A 103 17.54 -19.50 -18.81
C GLU A 103 16.20 -18.92 -19.24
N ILE A 104 15.16 -19.74 -19.20
CA ILE A 104 13.80 -19.35 -19.57
C ILE A 104 12.87 -19.82 -18.47
N ILE A 105 12.02 -18.91 -18.01
CA ILE A 105 10.87 -19.21 -17.18
C ILE A 105 9.65 -18.83 -18.01
N GLN A 106 8.83 -19.79 -18.38
CA GLN A 106 7.61 -19.56 -19.13
C GLN A 106 6.42 -19.88 -18.24
N ASN A 107 5.53 -18.92 -18.10
CA ASN A 107 4.24 -19.05 -17.45
C ASN A 107 3.17 -19.12 -18.54
N ASP A 108 2.34 -20.14 -18.51
CA ASP A 108 1.19 -20.31 -19.39
C ASP A 108 -0.09 -20.27 -18.53
N TYR A 109 -1.03 -19.40 -18.91
CA TYR A 109 -2.26 -19.14 -18.15
C TYR A 109 -3.49 -19.60 -18.92
N THR A 110 -4.45 -20.17 -18.20
CA THR A 110 -5.75 -20.57 -18.73
C THR A 110 -6.86 -19.84 -17.99
N TYR A 111 -7.90 -19.46 -18.71
CA TYR A 111 -9.02 -18.68 -18.18
C TYR A 111 -10.36 -19.35 -18.44
N ASN A 112 -11.34 -19.08 -17.57
CA ASN A 112 -12.73 -19.46 -17.84
C ASN A 112 -13.42 -18.41 -18.76
N ALA A 113 -14.69 -18.64 -19.07
CA ALA A 113 -15.46 -17.74 -19.93
C ALA A 113 -15.69 -16.33 -19.33
N LEU A 114 -15.49 -16.15 -18.03
CA LEU A 114 -15.59 -14.88 -17.33
C LEU A 114 -14.25 -14.12 -17.26
N GLY A 115 -13.18 -14.69 -17.83
CA GLY A 115 -11.84 -14.09 -17.80
C GLY A 115 -11.09 -14.34 -16.48
N GLN A 116 -11.57 -15.23 -15.61
CA GLN A 116 -10.88 -15.59 -14.37
C GLN A 116 -9.86 -16.69 -14.66
N GLN A 117 -8.65 -16.55 -14.11
CA GLN A 117 -7.58 -17.52 -14.25
C GLN A 117 -7.97 -18.84 -13.58
N THR A 118 -7.93 -19.93 -14.34
CA THR A 118 -8.23 -21.28 -13.83
C THR A 118 -6.97 -22.13 -13.68
N LYS A 119 -5.88 -21.76 -14.35
CA LYS A 119 -4.64 -22.55 -14.30
C LYS A 119 -3.43 -21.69 -14.64
N LYS A 120 -2.32 -21.96 -13.95
CA LYS A 120 -0.98 -21.47 -14.28
C LYS A 120 -0.01 -22.64 -14.36
N ASP A 121 0.54 -22.88 -15.55
CA ASP A 121 1.63 -23.82 -15.76
C ASP A 121 2.96 -23.09 -15.89
N VAL A 122 4.01 -23.60 -15.25
CA VAL A 122 5.35 -23.03 -15.28
C VAL A 122 6.31 -24.01 -15.96
N THR A 123 7.02 -23.53 -16.97
CA THR A 123 8.11 -24.27 -17.62
C THR A 123 9.44 -23.60 -17.31
N LEU A 124 10.35 -24.35 -16.71
CA LEU A 124 11.74 -23.97 -16.50
C LEU A 124 12.60 -24.65 -17.56
N ASP A 125 13.36 -23.86 -18.32
CA ASP A 125 14.31 -24.35 -19.30
C ASP A 125 15.65 -23.64 -19.13
N SER A 126 16.70 -24.40 -18.86
CA SER A 126 18.06 -23.89 -18.65
C SER A 126 19.04 -24.62 -19.49
N ALA A 127 19.65 -23.90 -20.43
CA ALA A 127 20.76 -24.45 -21.23
C ALA A 127 22.02 -24.70 -20.39
N LYS A 128 22.17 -24.02 -19.22
CA LYS A 128 23.30 -24.21 -18.32
C LYS A 128 23.13 -25.43 -17.41
N ASN A 129 21.90 -25.78 -17.07
CA ASN A 129 21.56 -26.90 -16.20
C ASN A 129 20.34 -27.64 -16.73
N PRO A 130 20.51 -28.43 -17.84
CA PRO A 130 19.38 -29.15 -18.45
C PRO A 130 18.69 -30.16 -17.53
N SER A 131 19.35 -30.59 -16.45
CA SER A 131 18.77 -31.51 -15.46
C SER A 131 17.71 -30.85 -14.57
N SER A 132 17.64 -29.52 -14.58
CA SER A 132 16.60 -28.76 -13.85
C SER A 132 15.39 -28.42 -14.71
N ASN A 133 15.42 -28.75 -16.00
CA ASN A 133 14.31 -28.47 -16.90
C ASN A 133 13.07 -29.27 -16.50
N ARG A 134 11.97 -28.58 -16.29
CA ARG A 134 10.71 -29.18 -15.89
C ARG A 134 9.53 -28.28 -16.25
N THR A 135 8.39 -28.91 -16.44
CA THR A 135 7.08 -28.20 -16.48
C THR A 135 6.22 -28.72 -15.34
N TYR A 136 5.56 -27.84 -14.64
CA TYR A 136 4.64 -28.18 -13.56
C TYR A 136 3.49 -27.18 -13.50
N THR A 137 2.36 -27.60 -12.96
CA THR A 137 1.26 -26.70 -12.64
C THR A 137 1.60 -26.02 -11.31
N GLU A 138 1.72 -24.69 -11.34
CA GLU A 138 1.97 -23.90 -10.14
C GLU A 138 0.67 -23.70 -9.37
N GLU A 139 -0.43 -23.49 -10.09
CA GLU A 139 -1.73 -23.22 -9.49
C GLU A 139 -2.87 -23.71 -10.40
N GLU A 140 -3.91 -24.30 -9.80
CA GLU A 140 -5.17 -24.63 -10.45
C GLU A 140 -6.32 -24.12 -9.57
N ILE A 141 -7.28 -23.38 -10.17
CA ILE A 141 -8.36 -22.68 -9.46
C ILE A 141 -9.72 -23.11 -10.03
N THR A 142 -10.68 -23.37 -9.15
CA THR A 142 -12.08 -23.59 -9.53
C THR A 142 -12.97 -22.52 -8.95
N TYR A 143 -14.04 -22.19 -9.70
CA TYR A 143 -14.97 -21.14 -9.34
C TYR A 143 -16.41 -21.66 -9.36
N ASP A 144 -17.27 -21.02 -8.58
CA ASP A 144 -18.72 -21.19 -8.71
C ASP A 144 -19.30 -20.36 -9.87
N SER A 145 -20.62 -20.41 -10.06
CA SER A 145 -21.30 -19.65 -11.11
C SER A 145 -21.38 -18.15 -10.85
N PHE A 146 -21.06 -17.69 -9.67
CA PHE A 146 -21.01 -16.26 -9.27
C PHE A 146 -19.60 -15.68 -9.40
N GLY A 147 -18.61 -16.54 -9.60
CA GLY A 147 -17.21 -16.16 -9.73
C GLY A 147 -16.42 -16.27 -8.44
N ASN A 148 -16.99 -16.84 -7.37
CA ASN A 148 -16.29 -17.07 -6.12
C ASN A 148 -15.31 -18.25 -6.26
N CYS A 149 -14.11 -18.15 -5.70
CA CYS A 149 -13.10 -19.20 -5.73
C CYS A 149 -13.52 -20.36 -4.80
N LEU A 150 -13.77 -21.54 -5.36
CA LEU A 150 -14.15 -22.73 -4.58
C LEU A 150 -12.96 -23.57 -4.15
N SER A 151 -11.90 -23.59 -4.95
CA SER A 151 -10.66 -24.26 -4.56
C SER A 151 -9.47 -23.74 -5.32
N THR A 152 -8.31 -23.78 -4.66
CA THR A 152 -6.98 -23.62 -5.27
C THR A 152 -6.16 -24.87 -5.01
N THR A 153 -5.38 -25.31 -6.00
CA THR A 153 -4.40 -26.38 -5.85
C THR A 153 -3.03 -25.83 -6.16
N ASP A 154 -2.08 -25.97 -5.24
CA ASP A 154 -0.71 -25.48 -5.40
C ASP A 154 0.19 -26.44 -6.19
N GLU A 155 1.44 -26.06 -6.40
CA GLU A 155 2.46 -26.87 -7.10
C GLU A 155 2.78 -28.22 -6.43
N ASN A 156 2.47 -28.38 -5.17
CA ASN A 156 2.69 -29.61 -4.38
C ASN A 156 1.44 -30.52 -4.40
N GLY A 157 0.35 -30.06 -5.01
CA GLY A 157 -0.92 -30.74 -5.04
C GLY A 157 -1.73 -30.55 -3.74
N LEU A 158 -1.36 -29.57 -2.91
CA LEU A 158 -2.15 -29.20 -1.74
C LEU A 158 -3.36 -28.38 -2.17
N VAL A 159 -4.52 -28.76 -1.67
CA VAL A 159 -5.80 -28.17 -2.05
C VAL A 159 -6.31 -27.28 -0.92
N THR A 160 -6.54 -26.02 -1.22
CA THR A 160 -7.35 -25.13 -0.36
C THR A 160 -8.78 -25.09 -0.92
N LYS A 161 -9.79 -25.25 -0.05
CA LYS A 161 -11.20 -25.17 -0.41
C LYS A 161 -11.87 -24.05 0.36
N THR A 162 -12.70 -23.28 -0.33
CA THR A 162 -13.50 -22.21 0.26
C THR A 162 -14.97 -22.49 0.03
N SER A 163 -15.79 -22.29 1.05
CA SER A 163 -17.25 -22.33 0.95
C SER A 163 -17.84 -20.99 1.38
N TYR A 164 -18.96 -20.63 0.74
CA TYR A 164 -19.62 -19.35 0.92
C TYR A 164 -21.02 -19.54 1.50
N ASP A 165 -21.49 -18.53 2.23
CA ASP A 165 -22.87 -18.48 2.66
C ASP A 165 -23.77 -18.22 1.44
N PRO A 166 -24.78 -19.06 1.17
CA PRO A 166 -25.62 -18.92 -0.01
C PRO A 166 -26.59 -17.73 0.04
N GLU A 167 -26.81 -17.12 1.21
CA GLU A 167 -27.73 -15.99 1.40
C GLU A 167 -26.99 -14.66 1.31
N THR A 168 -25.78 -14.57 1.89
CA THR A 168 -24.98 -13.34 1.92
C THR A 168 -23.88 -13.32 0.86
N GLY A 169 -23.40 -14.49 0.43
CA GLY A 169 -22.23 -14.60 -0.47
C GLY A 169 -20.88 -14.44 0.25
N GLU A 170 -20.91 -14.31 1.58
CA GLU A 170 -19.69 -14.17 2.37
C GLU A 170 -18.97 -15.49 2.56
N GLU A 171 -17.65 -15.43 2.75
CA GLU A 171 -16.82 -16.61 3.02
C GLU A 171 -17.20 -17.19 4.39
N LYS A 172 -17.44 -18.52 4.44
CA LYS A 172 -17.90 -19.22 5.63
C LYS A 172 -16.86 -20.19 6.22
N GLU A 173 -16.16 -20.90 5.38
CA GLU A 173 -15.15 -21.87 5.79
C GLU A 173 -14.07 -21.97 4.74
N THR A 174 -12.82 -21.88 5.16
CA THR A 174 -11.65 -22.20 4.34
C THR A 174 -10.94 -23.41 4.95
N ILE A 175 -10.65 -24.41 4.10
CA ILE A 175 -9.97 -25.64 4.46
C ILE A 175 -8.66 -25.68 3.70
N GLU A 176 -7.54 -25.48 4.38
CA GLU A 176 -6.20 -25.63 3.81
C GLU A 176 -5.75 -27.10 3.83
N ALA A 177 -4.91 -27.49 2.88
CA ALA A 177 -4.38 -28.83 2.70
C ALA A 177 -5.48 -29.93 2.79
N ALA A 178 -6.66 -29.64 2.21
CA ALA A 178 -7.88 -30.44 2.30
C ALA A 178 -7.64 -31.92 1.91
N GLY A 179 -8.06 -32.82 2.79
CA GLY A 179 -7.93 -34.27 2.63
C GLY A 179 -6.55 -34.85 2.95
N THR A 180 -5.65 -34.06 3.53
CA THR A 180 -4.32 -34.51 3.99
C THR A 180 -4.27 -34.60 5.51
N GLU A 181 -3.17 -35.13 6.06
CA GLU A 181 -2.90 -35.12 7.52
C GLU A 181 -2.59 -33.71 8.08
N TYR A 182 -2.39 -32.72 7.19
CA TYR A 182 -2.12 -31.31 7.51
C TYR A 182 -3.35 -30.43 7.30
N GLU A 183 -4.54 -31.04 7.14
CA GLU A 183 -5.78 -30.30 6.94
C GLU A 183 -6.05 -29.34 8.10
N SER A 184 -6.21 -28.05 7.79
CA SER A 184 -6.62 -27.01 8.71
C SER A 184 -7.93 -26.34 8.27
N LYS A 185 -8.68 -25.78 9.22
CA LYS A 185 -10.00 -25.21 8.94
C LYS A 185 -10.17 -23.88 9.64
N ASP A 186 -10.31 -22.82 8.84
CA ASP A 186 -10.72 -21.52 9.32
C ASP A 186 -12.22 -21.33 9.08
N ARG A 187 -12.91 -20.73 10.06
CA ARG A 187 -14.36 -20.53 10.01
C ARG A 187 -14.71 -19.13 10.44
N GLU A 188 -15.61 -18.53 9.69
CA GLU A 188 -16.17 -17.22 10.00
C GLU A 188 -17.62 -17.32 10.46
N TYR A 189 -17.97 -16.49 11.43
CA TYR A 189 -19.30 -16.34 11.97
C TYR A 189 -19.62 -14.86 12.09
N VAL A 190 -20.73 -14.45 11.49
CA VAL A 190 -21.23 -13.08 11.55
C VAL A 190 -22.49 -13.02 12.41
N SER A 191 -22.65 -11.97 13.21
CA SER A 191 -23.86 -11.77 14.01
C SER A 191 -25.03 -11.34 13.12
N THR A 192 -26.25 -11.51 13.60
CA THR A 192 -27.47 -11.15 12.84
C THR A 192 -27.61 -9.66 12.56
N ASP A 193 -26.95 -8.81 13.33
CA ASP A 193 -26.87 -7.35 13.11
C ASP A 193 -25.66 -6.97 12.26
N ALA A 194 -24.89 -7.94 11.76
CA ALA A 194 -23.65 -7.80 11.00
C ALA A 194 -22.52 -6.99 11.71
N LEU A 195 -22.74 -6.58 12.97
CA LEU A 195 -21.79 -5.73 13.70
C LEU A 195 -20.71 -6.52 14.47
N LYS A 196 -20.78 -7.85 14.46
CA LYS A 196 -19.83 -8.70 15.20
C LYS A 196 -19.43 -9.87 14.34
N THR A 197 -18.13 -10.05 14.21
CA THR A 197 -17.53 -11.15 13.45
C THR A 197 -16.66 -11.98 14.38
N MET A 198 -16.70 -13.29 14.26
CA MET A 198 -15.78 -14.20 14.92
C MET A 198 -15.17 -15.16 13.90
N THR A 199 -13.86 -15.17 13.80
CA THR A 199 -13.11 -16.16 13.02
C THR A 199 -12.49 -17.19 13.96
N LEU A 200 -12.41 -18.44 13.53
CA LEU A 200 -11.67 -19.49 14.20
C LEU A 200 -10.57 -19.99 13.29
N ASP A 201 -9.36 -19.95 13.75
CA ASP A 201 -8.20 -20.52 13.05
C ASP A 201 -8.15 -22.05 13.14
N GLU A 202 -7.16 -22.65 12.49
CA GLU A 202 -6.91 -24.10 12.46
C GLU A 202 -6.79 -24.75 13.84
N TYR A 203 -6.32 -24.00 14.86
CA TYR A 203 -6.20 -24.45 16.24
C TYR A 203 -7.48 -24.18 17.05
N GLY A 204 -8.50 -23.66 16.40
CA GLY A 204 -9.75 -23.23 17.03
C GLY A 204 -9.57 -22.01 17.93
N ARG A 205 -8.52 -21.18 17.72
CA ARG A 205 -8.35 -19.89 18.41
C ARG A 205 -9.25 -18.87 17.77
N ALA A 206 -9.90 -18.04 18.57
CA ALA A 206 -10.85 -17.05 18.08
C ALA A 206 -10.22 -15.68 17.90
N ALA A 207 -10.53 -15.01 16.77
CA ALA A 207 -10.46 -13.58 16.64
C ALA A 207 -11.89 -13.04 16.57
N ILE A 208 -12.17 -11.93 17.27
CA ILE A 208 -13.51 -11.34 17.33
C ILE A 208 -13.38 -9.84 17.15
N ASP A 209 -14.07 -9.31 16.15
CA ASP A 209 -14.23 -7.90 15.92
C ASP A 209 -15.66 -7.46 16.21
N ILE A 210 -15.79 -6.33 16.90
CA ILE A 210 -17.06 -5.69 17.22
C ILE A 210 -17.02 -4.29 16.64
N GLN A 211 -17.97 -4.00 15.78
CA GLN A 211 -18.15 -2.71 15.12
C GLN A 211 -19.30 -1.94 15.77
N ASP A 212 -19.33 -0.64 15.58
CA ASP A 212 -20.48 0.21 15.86
C ASP A 212 -21.41 0.29 14.63
N ALA A 213 -22.42 1.16 14.71
CA ALA A 213 -23.39 1.35 13.62
C ALA A 213 -22.83 2.10 12.39
N PHE A 214 -21.59 2.61 12.49
CA PHE A 214 -20.88 3.35 11.45
C PHE A 214 -19.71 2.54 10.88
N ASP A 215 -19.71 1.21 11.10
CA ASP A 215 -18.67 0.25 10.68
C ASP A 215 -17.28 0.46 11.33
N ASN A 216 -17.19 1.30 12.38
CA ASN A 216 -15.93 1.45 13.10
C ASN A 216 -15.68 0.28 14.03
N THR A 217 -14.52 -0.34 13.96
CA THR A 217 -14.12 -1.40 14.89
C THR A 217 -13.82 -0.80 16.28
N ILE A 218 -14.72 -1.03 17.23
CA ILE A 218 -14.59 -0.53 18.61
C ILE A 218 -13.83 -1.50 19.51
N ILE A 219 -13.92 -2.80 19.26
CA ILE A 219 -13.19 -3.84 19.99
C ILE A 219 -12.69 -4.89 19.00
N SER A 220 -11.41 -5.23 19.12
CA SER A 220 -10.82 -6.38 18.44
C SER A 220 -10.15 -7.30 19.46
N LYS A 221 -10.46 -8.59 19.42
CA LYS A 221 -9.89 -9.62 20.31
C LYS A 221 -9.23 -10.67 19.44
N ASP A 222 -8.00 -11.02 19.76
CA ASP A 222 -7.27 -12.05 19.06
C ASP A 222 -6.63 -13.03 20.07
N GLU A 223 -7.11 -14.26 20.08
CA GLU A 223 -6.63 -15.31 20.93
C GLU A 223 -5.24 -15.82 20.48
N ALA A 224 -4.91 -15.71 19.20
CA ALA A 224 -3.64 -16.16 18.67
C ALA A 224 -2.48 -15.27 19.14
N SER A 225 -2.64 -13.95 19.09
CA SER A 225 -1.68 -12.98 19.63
C SER A 225 -1.82 -12.77 21.14
N GLY A 226 -2.93 -13.19 21.74
CA GLY A 226 -3.26 -12.94 23.13
C GLY A 226 -3.56 -11.48 23.42
N THR A 227 -4.14 -10.75 22.45
CA THR A 227 -4.41 -9.31 22.53
C THR A 227 -5.90 -8.98 22.52
N TRP A 228 -6.23 -7.90 23.20
CA TRP A 228 -7.50 -7.23 23.16
C TRP A 228 -7.27 -5.75 22.87
N THR A 229 -7.83 -5.24 21.79
CA THR A 229 -7.72 -3.84 21.40
C THR A 229 -9.06 -3.14 21.57
N GLU A 230 -9.04 -1.97 22.18
CA GLU A 230 -10.18 -1.05 22.29
C GLU A 230 -9.83 0.24 21.51
N ASN A 231 -10.75 0.68 20.67
CA ASN A 231 -10.68 1.93 19.94
C ASN A 231 -11.76 2.88 20.49
N VAL A 232 -11.40 4.14 20.65
CA VAL A 232 -12.30 5.22 21.10
C VAL A 232 -12.39 6.21 19.96
N TYR A 233 -13.61 6.42 19.47
CA TYR A 233 -13.91 7.36 18.40
C TYR A 233 -14.61 8.62 18.96
N GLU A 234 -14.40 9.74 18.30
CA GLU A 234 -15.24 10.91 18.39
C GLU A 234 -16.15 10.90 17.15
N TYR A 235 -17.43 10.86 17.38
CA TYR A 235 -18.42 10.92 16.31
C TYR A 235 -18.68 12.38 15.98
N GLY A 236 -18.69 12.75 14.72
CA GLY A 236 -18.87 14.10 14.26
C GLY A 236 -20.12 14.74 14.88
N ALA A 237 -19.96 15.85 15.59
CA ALA A 237 -21.07 16.71 15.94
C ALA A 237 -21.66 17.19 14.60
N GLU A 238 -22.98 17.04 14.44
CA GLU A 238 -23.72 17.69 13.36
C GLU A 238 -23.22 19.14 13.27
N THR A 239 -22.44 19.47 12.24
CA THR A 239 -22.10 20.86 11.97
C THR A 239 -23.41 21.51 11.57
N GLY A 240 -24.01 22.28 12.51
CA GLY A 240 -25.34 22.87 12.37
C GLY A 240 -25.42 24.02 11.37
N GLU A 241 -24.83 23.88 10.22
CA GLU A 241 -25.10 24.66 9.04
C GLU A 241 -26.04 23.81 8.18
N GLU A 242 -27.34 24.13 8.26
CA GLU A 242 -28.37 23.68 7.34
C GLU A 242 -28.00 24.19 5.92
N GLU A 243 -27.10 23.52 5.24
CA GLU A 243 -27.03 23.63 3.79
C GLU A 243 -28.08 22.69 3.22
N ASP A 244 -29.17 23.30 2.65
CA ASP A 244 -30.28 22.66 1.96
C ASP A 244 -29.85 21.92 0.65
N ASP A 245 -28.73 21.24 0.63
CA ASP A 245 -28.31 20.39 -0.48
C ASP A 245 -28.48 18.91 -0.11
N PRO A 246 -29.58 18.25 -0.53
CA PRO A 246 -29.86 16.86 -0.20
C PRO A 246 -28.92 15.85 -0.91
N ASP A 247 -28.02 16.30 -1.77
CA ASP A 247 -27.08 15.45 -2.53
C ASP A 247 -25.64 15.52 -1.94
N LEU A 248 -25.38 16.35 -0.92
CA LEU A 248 -24.15 16.25 -0.13
C LEU A 248 -24.28 15.05 0.81
N GLU A 249 -23.67 13.93 0.45
CA GLU A 249 -23.38 12.86 1.41
C GLU A 249 -22.62 13.50 2.56
N GLN A 250 -23.23 13.54 3.74
CA GLN A 250 -22.54 13.91 4.98
C GLN A 250 -21.43 12.89 5.15
N GLU A 251 -20.22 13.25 4.82
CA GLU A 251 -19.04 12.50 5.25
C GLU A 251 -18.97 12.67 6.78
N GLU A 252 -19.58 11.71 7.48
CA GLU A 252 -19.42 11.57 8.92
C GLU A 252 -17.96 11.19 9.16
N ASN A 253 -17.13 12.19 9.46
CA ASN A 253 -15.72 11.99 9.79
C ASN A 253 -15.61 11.49 11.23
N ASP A 254 -15.76 10.18 11.42
CA ASP A 254 -15.47 9.53 12.67
C ASP A 254 -13.97 9.58 12.94
N ARG A 255 -13.57 10.18 14.06
CA ARG A 255 -12.17 10.37 14.42
C ARG A 255 -11.73 9.35 15.46
N LEU A 256 -10.73 8.54 15.15
CA LEU A 256 -10.12 7.65 16.13
C LEU A 256 -9.27 8.45 17.12
N LEU A 257 -9.75 8.67 18.35
CA LEU A 257 -9.02 9.42 19.38
C LEU A 257 -7.95 8.59 20.08
N GLU A 258 -8.29 7.35 20.44
CA GLU A 258 -7.40 6.48 21.21
C GLU A 258 -7.52 5.03 20.75
N LYS A 259 -6.39 4.35 20.77
CA LYS A 259 -6.30 2.90 20.60
C LYS A 259 -5.53 2.32 21.79
N ARG A 260 -6.07 1.29 22.44
CA ARG A 260 -5.43 0.62 23.58
C ARG A 260 -5.42 -0.86 23.39
N THR A 261 -4.25 -1.49 23.52
CA THR A 261 -4.09 -2.93 23.42
C THR A 261 -3.72 -3.50 24.78
N TYR A 262 -4.48 -4.49 25.21
CA TYR A 262 -4.33 -5.21 26.47
C TYR A 262 -3.95 -6.66 26.23
N ALA A 263 -3.42 -7.33 27.23
CA ALA A 263 -3.32 -8.78 27.22
C ALA A 263 -4.71 -9.42 27.29
N PHE A 264 -4.95 -10.40 26.44
CA PHE A 264 -6.18 -11.19 26.44
C PHE A 264 -5.93 -12.55 27.12
N LYS A 265 -6.84 -12.99 27.98
CA LYS A 265 -6.81 -14.32 28.59
C LYS A 265 -8.03 -15.09 28.13
N PRO A 266 -7.85 -16.14 27.33
CA PRO A 266 -8.96 -16.94 26.82
C PRO A 266 -9.45 -17.91 27.91
N ASP A 267 -10.42 -17.47 28.72
CA ASP A 267 -11.05 -18.32 29.74
C ASP A 267 -12.52 -18.65 29.43
N GLU A 268 -13.05 -18.14 28.30
CA GLU A 268 -14.48 -18.17 28.04
C GLU A 268 -14.83 -19.13 26.90
N LYS A 269 -16.07 -19.62 26.95
CA LYS A 269 -16.62 -20.51 25.94
C LYS A 269 -16.85 -19.70 24.64
N LYS A 270 -16.22 -20.12 23.55
CA LYS A 270 -16.41 -19.54 22.20
C LYS A 270 -17.83 -19.73 21.68
N PHE A 271 -18.54 -20.71 22.20
CA PHE A 271 -19.94 -20.98 21.83
C PHE A 271 -20.79 -21.08 23.08
N ILE A 272 -21.99 -20.53 23.00
CA ILE A 272 -23.02 -20.56 24.03
C ILE A 272 -24.30 -21.17 23.47
N VAL A 273 -25.18 -21.62 24.35
CA VAL A 273 -26.52 -22.05 23.96
C VAL A 273 -27.49 -20.89 24.15
N ASN A 274 -28.13 -20.44 23.06
CA ASN A 274 -29.08 -19.34 23.09
C ASN A 274 -30.45 -19.80 23.70
N GLU A 275 -31.36 -18.86 23.80
CA GLU A 275 -32.72 -19.13 24.35
C GLU A 275 -33.50 -20.18 23.56
N ASP A 276 -33.24 -20.34 22.27
CA ASP A 276 -33.83 -21.37 21.41
C ASP A 276 -33.17 -22.75 21.52
N GLY A 277 -32.18 -22.91 22.40
CA GLY A 277 -31.41 -24.12 22.58
C GLY A 277 -30.39 -24.41 21.48
N LYS A 278 -30.06 -23.43 20.61
CA LYS A 278 -29.06 -23.55 19.56
C LYS A 278 -27.70 -23.13 20.08
N THR A 279 -26.64 -23.84 19.66
CA THR A 279 -25.27 -23.44 19.88
C THR A 279 -24.92 -22.30 18.90
N VAL A 280 -24.58 -21.14 19.42
CA VAL A 280 -24.23 -19.92 18.66
C VAL A 280 -22.89 -19.37 19.10
N PRO A 281 -22.19 -18.61 18.25
CA PRO A 281 -20.95 -17.92 18.62
C PRO A 281 -21.17 -16.98 19.81
N ASN A 282 -20.17 -16.92 20.69
CA ASN A 282 -20.15 -15.98 21.81
C ASN A 282 -19.29 -14.77 21.45
N PHE A 283 -19.90 -13.77 20.82
CA PHE A 283 -19.21 -12.53 20.45
C PHE A 283 -18.81 -11.66 21.66
N TYR A 284 -19.35 -11.92 22.84
CA TYR A 284 -19.14 -11.13 24.05
C TYR A 284 -18.08 -11.70 24.98
N ILE A 285 -17.08 -12.40 24.40
CA ILE A 285 -15.96 -12.93 25.18
C ILE A 285 -15.29 -11.76 25.93
N THR A 286 -15.26 -11.88 27.27
CA THR A 286 -14.60 -10.94 28.17
C THR A 286 -13.24 -11.50 28.58
N GLY A 287 -12.36 -11.00 29.16
CA GLY A 287 -11.06 -11.55 29.55
C GLY A 287 -9.93 -10.59 29.26
N ARG A 288 -10.29 -9.31 29.14
CA ARG A 288 -9.33 -8.22 29.04
C ARG A 288 -8.41 -8.20 30.26
N GLY A 289 -7.10 -8.17 30.01
CA GLY A 289 -6.12 -7.91 31.05
C GLY A 289 -6.20 -6.48 31.58
N ASN A 290 -5.66 -6.25 32.77
CA ASN A 290 -5.70 -4.94 33.41
C ASN A 290 -4.54 -4.01 32.95
N LYS A 291 -3.54 -4.55 32.26
CA LYS A 291 -2.35 -3.80 31.86
C LYS A 291 -2.40 -3.50 30.37
N VAL A 292 -2.25 -2.22 30.03
CA VAL A 292 -2.05 -1.78 28.64
C VAL A 292 -0.68 -2.28 28.18
N LEU A 293 -0.63 -3.01 27.07
CA LEU A 293 0.59 -3.45 26.41
C LEU A 293 1.14 -2.36 25.48
N SER A 294 0.25 -1.76 24.72
CA SER A 294 0.54 -0.65 23.83
C SER A 294 -0.69 0.23 23.63
N GLY A 295 -0.49 1.45 23.22
CA GLY A 295 -1.56 2.35 22.88
C GLY A 295 -1.11 3.45 21.94
N SER A 296 -2.08 4.13 21.34
CA SER A 296 -1.87 5.32 20.53
C SER A 296 -2.91 6.36 20.87
N LYS A 297 -2.54 7.62 20.70
CA LYS A 297 -3.43 8.76 20.80
C LYS A 297 -3.25 9.64 19.59
N TYR A 298 -4.34 10.10 19.02
CA TYR A 298 -4.37 10.90 17.80
C TYR A 298 -4.87 12.30 18.14
N PHE A 299 -4.39 13.30 17.42
CA PHE A 299 -4.72 14.70 17.60
C PHE A 299 -5.26 15.24 16.29
N TYR A 300 -6.35 16.00 16.36
CA TYR A 300 -7.04 16.57 15.20
C TYR A 300 -7.17 18.09 15.38
N ASP A 301 -7.20 18.80 14.26
CA ASP A 301 -7.56 20.22 14.24
C ASP A 301 -9.10 20.41 14.26
N ASP A 302 -9.53 21.66 14.22
CA ASP A 302 -10.95 22.00 14.23
C ASP A 302 -11.67 21.59 12.93
N ALA A 303 -10.92 21.40 11.83
CA ALA A 303 -11.45 20.91 10.56
C ALA A 303 -11.56 19.36 10.51
N GLY A 304 -11.00 18.65 11.51
CA GLY A 304 -11.02 17.20 11.58
C GLY A 304 -9.84 16.49 10.95
N GLU A 305 -8.85 17.22 10.49
CA GLU A 305 -7.65 16.64 9.94
C GLU A 305 -6.70 16.16 11.04
N GLU A 306 -6.09 14.96 10.88
CA GLU A 306 -5.10 14.46 11.83
C GLU A 306 -3.83 15.32 11.77
N ILE A 307 -3.54 16.00 12.88
CA ILE A 307 -2.36 16.86 13.01
C ILE A 307 -1.19 16.18 13.72
N GLY A 308 -1.42 15.04 14.35
CA GLY A 308 -0.35 14.30 15.00
C GLY A 308 -0.79 13.09 15.79
N SER A 309 0.20 12.34 16.28
CA SER A 309 -0.05 11.16 17.10
C SER A 309 1.05 10.89 18.12
N ALA A 310 0.70 10.11 19.15
CA ALA A 310 1.63 9.59 20.14
C ALA A 310 1.42 8.09 20.33
N SER A 311 2.51 7.33 20.49
CA SER A 311 2.49 5.89 20.79
C SER A 311 3.02 5.62 22.19
N PHE A 312 2.49 4.57 22.80
CA PHE A 312 2.78 4.22 24.20
C PHE A 312 3.05 2.73 24.34
N SER A 313 3.80 2.35 25.36
CA SER A 313 4.06 0.93 25.65
C SER A 313 4.07 0.64 27.15
N ASN A 314 3.55 -0.54 27.50
CA ASN A 314 3.63 -1.12 28.86
C ASN A 314 2.97 -0.31 29.99
N GLY A 315 1.98 0.54 29.73
CA GLY A 315 1.32 1.32 30.76
C GLY A 315 0.25 2.25 30.24
N GLU A 316 -0.09 3.24 31.03
CA GLU A 316 -1.07 4.29 30.70
C GLU A 316 -0.57 5.17 29.54
N LEU A 317 -1.50 5.97 28.96
CA LEU A 317 -1.17 6.88 27.87
C LEU A 317 -0.60 8.20 28.42
N ASP A 318 0.56 8.12 29.06
CA ASP A 318 1.24 9.22 29.74
C ASP A 318 2.72 9.35 29.31
N ALA A 319 3.38 10.40 29.76
CA ALA A 319 4.77 10.69 29.43
C ALA A 319 5.75 9.60 29.88
N ALA A 320 5.43 8.83 30.92
CA ALA A 320 6.30 7.78 31.43
C ALA A 320 6.32 6.54 30.49
N HIS A 321 5.29 6.38 29.68
CA HIS A 321 5.09 5.24 28.80
C HIS A 321 5.11 5.63 27.31
N CYS A 322 5.21 6.93 26.98
CA CYS A 322 5.30 7.42 25.62
C CYS A 322 6.60 6.94 24.96
N THR A 323 6.49 6.40 23.76
CA THR A 323 7.62 5.86 22.97
C THR A 323 7.88 6.65 21.70
N SER A 324 6.87 7.29 21.14
CA SER A 324 6.97 8.24 20.03
C SER A 324 5.90 9.32 20.13
N TRP A 325 6.21 10.48 19.61
CA TRP A 325 5.29 11.62 19.57
C TRP A 325 5.63 12.50 18.37
N ASN A 326 4.68 12.76 17.51
CA ASN A 326 4.90 13.49 16.27
C ASN A 326 3.72 14.40 15.92
N PHE A 327 4.04 15.47 15.19
CA PHE A 327 3.06 16.37 14.57
C PHE A 327 3.40 16.58 13.09
N THR A 328 2.36 16.85 12.30
CA THR A 328 2.43 17.22 10.89
C THR A 328 1.70 18.52 10.63
N LYS A 329 2.12 19.28 9.65
CA LYS A 329 1.46 20.51 9.19
C LYS A 329 1.66 20.64 7.68
N GLU A 330 0.64 21.15 7.00
CA GLU A 330 0.76 21.50 5.58
C GLU A 330 0.36 22.96 5.36
N GLU A 331 1.11 23.64 4.49
CA GLU A 331 0.84 25.01 4.06
C GLU A 331 0.86 25.01 2.53
N THR A 332 -0.15 25.66 1.92
CA THR A 332 -0.23 25.80 0.48
C THR A 332 -0.35 27.26 0.10
N GLU A 333 0.47 27.72 -0.84
CA GLU A 333 0.46 29.06 -1.40
C GLU A 333 0.39 28.99 -2.92
N VAL A 334 -0.43 29.83 -3.53
CA VAL A 334 -0.53 29.98 -4.99
C VAL A 334 0.16 31.27 -5.38
N ILE A 335 1.17 31.20 -6.25
CA ILE A 335 1.94 32.33 -6.74
C ILE A 335 1.70 32.51 -8.24
N GLY A 336 1.29 33.70 -8.64
CA GLY A 336 0.99 34.05 -10.04
C GLY A 336 -0.51 34.15 -10.31
N GLU A 337 -0.85 34.39 -11.57
CA GLU A 337 -2.24 34.53 -12.01
C GLU A 337 -2.45 33.63 -13.26
N ASP A 338 -3.66 33.07 -13.38
CA ASP A 338 -4.10 32.23 -14.51
C ASP A 338 -3.12 31.12 -14.92
N ASP A 339 -2.86 30.93 -16.20
CA ASP A 339 -2.05 29.85 -16.81
C ASP A 339 -0.55 29.85 -16.39
N VAL A 340 -0.11 30.85 -15.61
CA VAL A 340 1.27 30.98 -15.09
C VAL A 340 1.34 30.78 -13.59
N ALA A 341 0.21 30.44 -12.96
CA ALA A 341 0.16 30.19 -11.52
C ALA A 341 1.01 28.96 -11.15
N GLN A 342 1.65 29.04 -10.00
CA GLN A 342 2.34 27.91 -9.39
C GLN A 342 1.78 27.69 -7.99
N THR A 343 1.55 26.44 -7.66
CA THR A 343 1.17 26.03 -6.31
C THR A 343 2.41 25.52 -5.58
N ILE A 344 2.69 26.13 -4.42
CA ILE A 344 3.75 25.66 -3.53
C ILE A 344 3.07 25.02 -2.33
N THR A 345 3.28 23.73 -2.14
CA THR A 345 2.85 22.99 -0.97
C THR A 345 4.05 22.64 -0.11
N ILE A 346 4.01 23.03 1.17
CA ILE A 346 5.07 22.74 2.14
C ILE A 346 4.48 21.87 3.23
N SER A 347 4.94 20.62 3.27
CA SER A 347 4.56 19.67 4.32
C SER A 347 5.67 19.59 5.35
N TYR A 348 5.32 19.71 6.60
CA TYR A 348 6.21 19.66 7.76
C TYR A 348 5.89 18.44 8.60
N SER A 349 6.90 17.77 9.14
CA SER A 349 6.74 16.68 10.11
C SER A 349 7.78 16.82 11.22
N LYS A 350 7.35 16.91 12.46
CA LYS A 350 8.21 16.97 13.65
C LYS A 350 8.09 15.67 14.46
N GLU A 351 9.25 15.09 14.79
CA GLU A 351 9.36 14.07 15.82
C GLU A 351 9.78 14.73 17.13
N LEU A 352 9.02 14.52 18.18
CA LEU A 352 9.21 15.14 19.48
C LEU A 352 9.80 14.16 20.49
N ASN A 353 10.44 14.69 21.52
CA ASN A 353 10.97 13.89 22.63
C ASN A 353 9.80 13.28 23.45
N PRO A 354 9.60 11.96 23.42
CA PRO A 354 8.49 11.31 24.10
C PRO A 354 8.53 11.48 25.63
N LEU A 355 9.69 11.75 26.22
CA LEU A 355 9.84 11.92 27.68
C LEU A 355 9.17 13.20 28.22
N VAL A 356 8.81 14.13 27.33
CA VAL A 356 8.12 15.39 27.70
C VAL A 356 6.72 15.46 27.11
N TYR A 357 6.16 14.32 26.73
CA TYR A 357 4.81 14.21 26.18
C TYR A 357 3.78 14.90 27.04
N GLN A 358 2.84 15.60 26.40
CA GLN A 358 1.68 16.25 27.01
C GLN A 358 0.42 15.81 26.27
N SER A 359 -0.63 15.52 27.04
CA SER A 359 -1.91 15.09 26.50
C SER A 359 -2.80 16.23 25.99
N GLU A 360 -2.54 17.45 26.45
CA GLU A 360 -3.25 18.66 26.03
C GLU A 360 -2.45 19.37 24.95
N VAL A 361 -3.05 19.54 23.78
CA VAL A 361 -2.47 20.17 22.60
C VAL A 361 -3.35 21.37 22.23
N ASP A 362 -2.72 22.52 22.05
CA ASP A 362 -3.38 23.71 21.51
C ASP A 362 -3.50 23.55 20.00
N THR A 363 -4.71 23.26 19.51
CA THR A 363 -5.00 22.96 18.10
C THR A 363 -4.67 24.11 17.17
N ASP A 364 -4.75 25.36 17.63
CA ASP A 364 -4.41 26.54 16.83
C ASP A 364 -2.90 26.75 16.68
N ASN A 365 -2.08 26.23 17.61
CA ASN A 365 -0.63 26.46 17.66
C ASN A 365 0.17 25.18 17.92
N TYR A 366 -0.40 24.02 17.62
CA TYR A 366 0.18 22.72 17.95
C TYR A 366 1.60 22.52 17.40
N TYR A 367 1.88 23.04 16.21
CA TYR A 367 3.15 22.80 15.54
C TYR A 367 4.31 23.54 16.21
N ASP A 368 4.06 24.72 16.80
CA ASP A 368 5.07 25.55 17.47
C ASP A 368 5.08 25.40 18.98
N GLN A 369 4.01 24.86 19.56
CA GLN A 369 3.85 24.68 21.00
C GLN A 369 5.01 23.90 21.64
N PHE A 370 5.61 22.93 20.92
CA PHE A 370 6.61 22.01 21.44
C PHE A 370 7.98 22.14 20.77
N ASN A 371 8.33 23.30 20.26
CA ASN A 371 9.60 23.52 19.57
C ASN A 371 10.84 23.13 20.39
N ASP A 372 10.80 23.27 21.71
CA ASP A 372 11.89 22.90 22.62
C ASP A 372 12.07 21.37 22.76
N ALA A 373 11.06 20.61 22.36
CA ALA A 373 11.04 19.14 22.45
C ALA A 373 11.43 18.43 21.13
N VAL A 374 11.72 19.16 20.04
CA VAL A 374 11.97 18.60 18.72
C VAL A 374 13.26 17.78 18.68
N LEU A 375 13.17 16.50 18.29
CA LEU A 375 14.29 15.61 18.00
C LEU A 375 14.72 15.66 16.53
N SER A 376 13.73 15.63 15.64
CA SER A 376 13.94 15.75 14.20
C SER A 376 12.78 16.47 13.53
N GLU A 377 13.08 17.15 12.42
CA GLU A 377 12.09 17.80 11.58
C GLU A 377 12.36 17.45 10.11
N ASN A 378 11.30 17.09 9.38
CA ASN A 378 11.34 16.92 7.94
C ASN A 378 10.44 17.99 7.31
N ILE A 379 10.97 18.66 6.29
CA ILE A 379 10.27 19.70 5.53
C ILE A 379 10.30 19.26 4.07
N THR A 380 9.15 19.16 3.43
CA THR A 380 9.05 18.85 2.00
C THR A 380 8.32 19.99 1.31
N GLU A 381 9.02 20.68 0.42
CA GLU A 381 8.46 21.69 -0.47
C GLU A 381 8.21 21.07 -1.84
N THR A 382 7.01 21.17 -2.35
CA THR A 382 6.60 20.73 -3.69
C THR A 382 6.08 21.94 -4.46
N VAL A 383 6.64 22.17 -5.64
CA VAL A 383 6.20 23.23 -6.55
C VAL A 383 5.54 22.60 -7.76
N SER A 384 4.30 22.97 -8.05
CA SER A 384 3.51 22.49 -9.18
C SER A 384 3.11 23.67 -10.10
N ASP A 385 2.87 23.39 -11.37
CA ASP A 385 2.29 24.37 -12.33
C ASP A 385 0.77 24.50 -12.14
N ALA A 386 0.13 25.32 -12.97
CA ALA A 386 -1.31 25.57 -12.93
C ALA A 386 -2.16 24.30 -13.23
N GLU A 387 -1.60 23.35 -13.97
CA GLU A 387 -2.22 22.07 -14.30
C GLU A 387 -1.97 20.99 -13.21
N GLY A 388 -1.20 21.31 -12.15
CA GLY A 388 -0.88 20.40 -11.05
C GLY A 388 0.35 19.50 -11.31
N ASN A 389 1.11 19.73 -12.38
CA ASN A 389 2.32 18.94 -12.64
C ASN A 389 3.46 19.39 -11.73
N ILE A 390 4.15 18.44 -11.09
CA ILE A 390 5.25 18.76 -10.20
C ILE A 390 6.47 19.24 -10.98
N LEU A 391 6.91 20.46 -10.70
CA LEU A 391 8.10 21.10 -11.28
C LEU A 391 9.36 20.79 -10.45
N SER A 392 9.22 20.84 -9.13
CA SER A 392 10.32 20.50 -8.21
C SER A 392 9.81 20.00 -6.88
N LYS A 393 10.66 19.21 -6.21
CA LYS A 393 10.42 18.74 -4.85
C LYS A 393 11.72 18.83 -4.05
N THR A 394 11.70 19.55 -2.93
CA THR A 394 12.83 19.68 -2.01
C THR A 394 12.47 19.04 -0.69
N SER A 395 13.20 18.02 -0.26
CA SER A 395 13.03 17.39 1.04
C SER A 395 14.22 17.71 1.93
N THR A 396 13.96 18.32 3.09
CA THR A 396 14.95 18.71 4.08
C THR A 396 14.71 17.91 5.36
N THR A 397 15.74 17.25 5.88
CA THR A 397 15.72 16.62 7.20
C THR A 397 16.69 17.34 8.11
N ILE A 398 16.21 17.75 9.29
CA ILE A 398 16.97 18.45 10.33
C ILE A 398 17.01 17.54 11.57
N ARG A 399 18.21 17.28 12.10
CA ARG A 399 18.43 16.54 13.34
C ARG A 399 19.47 17.29 14.17
N GLY A 400 19.00 18.06 15.15
CA GLY A 400 19.87 18.96 15.91
C GLY A 400 20.58 19.97 15.00
N LYS A 401 21.92 19.89 14.90
CA LYS A 401 22.73 20.78 14.05
C LYS A 401 22.99 20.24 12.64
N ASN A 402 22.56 19.02 12.36
CA ASN A 402 22.76 18.38 11.05
C ASN A 402 21.53 18.60 10.17
N ARG A 403 21.77 18.87 8.89
CA ARG A 403 20.74 19.01 7.87
C ARG A 403 21.11 18.21 6.63
N SER A 404 20.16 17.51 6.05
CA SER A 404 20.28 16.92 4.71
C SER A 404 19.16 17.47 3.81
N GLU A 405 19.50 17.72 2.56
CA GLU A 405 18.59 18.28 1.58
C GLU A 405 18.65 17.42 0.31
N VAL A 406 17.51 17.00 -0.19
CA VAL A 406 17.35 16.30 -1.46
C VAL A 406 16.45 17.17 -2.34
N ILE A 407 16.98 17.61 -3.48
CA ILE A 407 16.26 18.44 -4.44
C ILE A 407 16.06 17.61 -5.70
N ALA A 408 14.81 17.40 -6.09
CA ALA A 408 14.42 16.81 -7.36
C ALA A 408 13.78 17.90 -8.23
N THR A 409 14.16 17.97 -9.51
CA THR A 409 13.52 18.84 -10.50
C THR A 409 13.03 17.99 -11.66
N TYR A 410 11.86 18.34 -12.20
CA TYR A 410 11.18 17.57 -13.23
C TYR A 410 11.04 18.39 -14.49
N GLU A 411 11.17 17.75 -15.65
CA GLU A 411 10.77 18.28 -16.95
C GLU A 411 9.58 17.46 -17.42
N THR A 412 8.48 18.13 -17.78
CA THR A 412 7.24 17.50 -18.26
C THR A 412 7.10 17.69 -19.77
N ASP A 413 6.37 16.81 -20.43
CA ASP A 413 5.92 17.01 -21.81
C ASP A 413 4.58 17.77 -21.86
N ASP A 414 4.08 18.03 -23.08
CA ASP A 414 2.82 18.76 -23.32
C ASP A 414 1.57 18.06 -22.72
N PHE A 415 1.73 16.88 -22.14
CA PHE A 415 0.68 16.09 -21.47
C PHE A 415 0.87 16.04 -19.94
N GLY A 416 1.77 16.84 -19.39
CA GLY A 416 2.06 16.85 -17.95
C GLY A 416 2.84 15.63 -17.42
N ARG A 417 3.42 14.79 -18.30
CA ARG A 417 4.15 13.58 -17.88
C ARG A 417 5.62 13.88 -17.68
N ASN A 418 6.19 13.40 -16.58
CA ASN A 418 7.61 13.54 -16.32
C ASN A 418 8.45 12.84 -17.41
N VAL A 419 9.23 13.59 -18.15
CA VAL A 419 10.15 13.09 -19.17
C VAL A 419 11.60 13.10 -18.70
N LYS A 420 11.89 13.83 -17.62
CA LYS A 420 13.20 13.87 -17.01
C LYS A 420 13.13 14.24 -15.52
N GLU A 421 13.96 13.63 -14.73
CA GLU A 421 14.19 13.94 -13.32
C GLU A 421 15.68 14.13 -13.07
N ASN A 422 16.03 15.23 -12.40
CA ASN A 422 17.38 15.46 -11.91
C ASN A 422 17.33 15.55 -10.38
N THR A 423 18.16 14.78 -9.70
CA THR A 423 18.19 14.75 -8.24
C THR A 423 19.58 15.15 -7.71
N VAL A 424 19.61 16.08 -6.75
CA VAL A 424 20.82 16.53 -6.05
C VAL A 424 20.63 16.32 -4.55
N THR A 425 21.59 15.66 -3.92
CA THR A 425 21.62 15.49 -2.46
C THR A 425 22.74 16.34 -1.86
N LYS A 426 22.41 17.15 -0.87
CA LYS A 426 23.34 17.97 -0.10
C LYS A 426 23.29 17.57 1.38
N LYS A 427 24.41 17.60 2.06
CA LYS A 427 24.49 17.35 3.51
C LYS A 427 25.18 18.52 4.20
N TYR A 428 24.61 18.98 5.30
CA TYR A 428 25.19 19.98 6.16
C TYR A 428 25.57 19.36 7.50
N GLN A 429 26.83 19.45 7.87
CA GLN A 429 27.36 18.91 9.12
C GLN A 429 28.42 19.84 9.68
N ASP A 430 28.41 20.05 11.00
CA ASP A 430 29.40 20.87 11.74
C ASP A 430 29.58 22.28 11.15
N GLY A 431 28.48 22.90 10.70
CA GLY A 431 28.48 24.27 10.19
C GLY A 431 28.91 24.40 8.71
N LYS A 432 29.01 23.31 7.96
CA LYS A 432 29.42 23.32 6.54
C LYS A 432 28.57 22.37 5.70
N TRP A 433 28.26 22.80 4.47
CA TRP A 433 27.75 21.90 3.44
C TRP A 433 28.88 20.96 2.99
N LEU A 434 28.58 19.66 3.00
CA LEU A 434 29.48 18.65 2.47
C LEU A 434 29.16 18.47 0.98
N PRO A 435 30.20 18.42 0.13
CA PRO A 435 30.02 18.21 -1.30
C PRO A 435 29.50 16.81 -1.64
#